data_bb4dc0668c1617b11859ee0f61ca2a41
#
_entry.id   bb4dc0668c1617b11859ee0f61ca2a41
#
_cell.length_a   1.000
_cell.length_b   1.000
_cell.length_c   1.000
_cell.angle_alpha   90.00
_cell.angle_beta   90.00
_cell.angle_gamma   90.00
#
_symmetry.space_group_name_H-M   'P 1'
#
loop_
_entity.id
_entity.type
_entity.pdbx_description
1 polymer ?
#
loop_
_entity_poly.entity_id
_entity_poly.type
_entity_poly.pdbx_seq_one_letter_code
_entity_poly.pdbx_strand_id
1 'polypeptide(L)'
;MNFTKKILLTFSLLLALAVSASAQKPFVVNLWQNGAPNDNGDVADTATVKVFLPRKEEATGRAVVICPGGGYQHLAMNHEGYDWAPFFNNMGIAAIVLKYRMPHGNCDVPVADAEEAMKLVRRNANAWNIKADQVGIMGFSAGGHLASTIA
;
A
#
# COMPACT_ATOMS: atom_id res chain seq x y z
N MET A 1 28.77 -46.88 1.54
CA MET A 1 27.51 -46.19 1.22
C MET A 1 27.49 -45.98 -0.29
N ASN A 2 26.56 -46.65 -1.01
CA ASN A 2 26.57 -46.72 -2.45
C ASN A 2 26.32 -45.36 -3.11
N PHE A 3 26.96 -45.11 -4.25
CA PHE A 3 26.89 -43.86 -5.01
C PHE A 3 25.45 -43.41 -5.28
N THR A 4 24.54 -44.34 -5.57
CA THR A 4 23.10 -44.12 -5.70
C THR A 4 22.43 -43.57 -4.48
N LYS A 5 22.83 -43.95 -3.26
CA LYS A 5 22.26 -43.38 -1.99
C LYS A 5 22.74 -41.95 -1.76
N LYS A 6 23.94 -41.57 -2.19
CA LYS A 6 24.43 -40.19 -2.09
C LYS A 6 23.68 -39.27 -3.05
N ILE A 7 23.36 -39.74 -4.28
CA ILE A 7 22.58 -38.94 -5.25
C ILE A 7 21.14 -38.72 -4.77
N LEU A 8 20.51 -39.76 -4.18
CA LEU A 8 19.15 -39.59 -3.64
C LEU A 8 19.09 -38.62 -2.44
N LEU A 9 20.13 -38.62 -1.56
CA LEU A 9 20.19 -37.69 -0.42
C LEU A 9 20.38 -36.24 -0.87
N THR A 10 21.20 -36.01 -1.90
CA THR A 10 21.41 -34.66 -2.45
C THR A 10 20.18 -34.13 -3.19
N PHE A 11 19.42 -35.00 -3.85
CA PHE A 11 18.19 -34.61 -4.52
C PHE A 11 17.04 -34.31 -3.54
N SER A 12 16.94 -35.06 -2.43
CA SER A 12 15.97 -34.76 -1.35
C SER A 12 16.30 -33.49 -0.59
N LEU A 13 17.56 -33.11 -0.44
CA LEU A 13 17.97 -31.89 0.24
C LEU A 13 17.72 -30.63 -0.60
N LEU A 14 17.79 -30.75 -1.93
CA LEU A 14 17.46 -29.66 -2.88
C LEU A 14 15.95 -29.43 -3.00
N LEU A 15 15.12 -30.44 -2.74
CA LEU A 15 13.66 -30.31 -2.83
C LEU A 15 13.05 -29.69 -1.55
N ALA A 16 13.79 -29.65 -0.43
CA ALA A 16 13.30 -29.09 0.84
C ALA A 16 13.45 -27.57 0.96
N LEU A 17 14.03 -26.89 -0.04
CA LEU A 17 14.26 -25.43 -0.03
C LEU A 17 13.31 -24.64 -0.94
N ALA A 18 12.29 -25.28 -1.52
CA ALA A 18 11.16 -24.55 -2.10
C ALA A 18 10.24 -24.05 -0.96
N VAL A 19 10.73 -23.14 -0.13
CA VAL A 19 9.87 -22.32 0.71
C VAL A 19 9.00 -21.54 -0.26
N SER A 20 7.73 -21.93 -0.37
CA SER A 20 6.73 -21.14 -1.11
C SER A 20 6.65 -19.77 -0.44
N ALA A 21 7.39 -18.81 -0.98
CA ALA A 21 7.30 -17.41 -0.58
C ALA A 21 5.89 -16.93 -0.95
N SER A 22 4.96 -17.04 -0.01
CA SER A 22 3.59 -16.58 -0.18
C SER A 22 3.59 -15.05 -0.17
N ALA A 23 2.86 -14.45 -1.11
CA ALA A 23 2.60 -13.02 -1.05
C ALA A 23 1.96 -12.66 0.30
N GLN A 24 2.37 -11.55 0.88
CA GLN A 24 1.82 -11.08 2.15
C GLN A 24 0.33 -10.73 1.96
N LYS A 25 -0.52 -11.14 2.91
CA LYS A 25 -1.94 -10.79 2.85
C LYS A 25 -2.11 -9.28 3.00
N PRO A 26 -2.89 -8.62 2.14
CA PRO A 26 -3.19 -7.20 2.32
C PRO A 26 -3.89 -6.94 3.65
N PHE A 27 -3.61 -5.80 4.26
CA PHE A 27 -4.22 -5.39 5.52
C PHE A 27 -4.63 -3.92 5.47
N VAL A 28 -5.55 -3.53 6.37
CA VAL A 28 -6.08 -2.17 6.45
C VAL A 28 -5.57 -1.50 7.71
N VAL A 29 -5.21 -0.23 7.59
CA VAL A 29 -4.80 0.63 8.72
C VAL A 29 -5.67 1.88 8.73
N ASN A 30 -6.25 2.21 9.88
CA ASN A 30 -6.94 3.49 10.08
C ASN A 30 -5.90 4.62 10.18
N LEU A 31 -6.12 5.72 9.45
CA LEU A 31 -5.23 6.87 9.51
C LEU A 31 -5.29 7.56 10.86
N TRP A 32 -6.47 7.72 11.40
CA TRP A 32 -6.75 8.55 12.56
C TRP A 32 -7.26 7.71 13.74
N GLN A 33 -6.39 7.38 14.69
CA GLN A 33 -6.77 6.59 15.86
C GLN A 33 -7.47 7.40 16.93
N ASN A 34 -7.18 8.72 17.01
CA ASN A 34 -7.67 9.61 18.05
C ASN A 34 -8.59 10.73 17.50
N GLY A 35 -9.24 10.47 16.37
CA GLY A 35 -10.06 11.46 15.68
C GLY A 35 -9.27 12.19 14.58
N ALA A 36 -9.90 12.38 13.44
CA ALA A 36 -9.32 13.07 12.29
C ALA A 36 -9.40 14.58 12.47
N PRO A 37 -8.40 15.35 12.01
CA PRO A 37 -8.52 16.77 11.87
C PRO A 37 -9.53 17.10 10.75
N ASN A 38 -10.08 18.30 10.77
CA ASN A 38 -10.98 18.79 9.73
C ASN A 38 -12.24 17.92 9.58
N ASP A 39 -13.36 18.43 10.00
CA ASP A 39 -14.65 17.77 9.91
C ASP A 39 -15.27 17.99 8.51
N ASN A 40 -15.82 16.94 7.90
CA ASN A 40 -16.60 17.02 6.67
C ASN A 40 -18.11 16.85 6.90
N GLY A 41 -18.54 16.77 8.17
CA GLY A 41 -19.94 16.59 8.54
C GLY A 41 -20.44 15.14 8.47
N ASP A 42 -19.61 14.18 8.09
CA ASP A 42 -19.96 12.76 8.02
C ASP A 42 -19.04 11.94 8.94
N VAL A 43 -19.52 11.62 10.12
CA VAL A 43 -18.77 10.82 11.12
C VAL A 43 -18.53 9.37 10.69
N ALA A 44 -19.28 8.87 9.70
CA ALA A 44 -19.08 7.53 9.15
C ALA A 44 -18.00 7.49 8.08
N ASP A 45 -17.66 8.65 7.50
CA ASP A 45 -16.61 8.74 6.48
C ASP A 45 -15.23 8.74 7.14
N THR A 46 -14.61 7.57 7.20
CA THR A 46 -13.31 7.34 7.85
C THR A 46 -12.20 7.14 6.84
N ALA A 47 -11.05 7.75 7.10
CA ALA A 47 -9.86 7.59 6.26
C ALA A 47 -9.08 6.33 6.65
N THR A 48 -8.75 5.51 5.64
CA THR A 48 -7.97 4.28 5.82
C THR A 48 -6.98 4.10 4.67
N VAL A 49 -5.94 3.31 4.91
CA VAL A 49 -5.10 2.78 3.84
C VAL A 49 -5.20 1.27 3.80
N LYS A 50 -5.29 0.71 2.61
CA LYS A 50 -5.09 -0.73 2.39
C LYS A 50 -3.69 -0.95 1.84
N VAL A 51 -2.91 -1.74 2.55
CA VAL A 51 -1.49 -1.96 2.30
C VAL A 51 -1.31 -3.30 1.59
N PHE A 52 -0.61 -3.26 0.47
CA PHE A 52 -0.23 -4.41 -0.35
C PHE A 52 1.29 -4.46 -0.44
N LEU A 53 1.90 -5.36 0.29
CA LEU A 53 3.35 -5.52 0.29
C LEU A 53 3.76 -6.57 -0.75
N PRO A 54 4.85 -6.34 -1.50
CA PRO A 54 5.42 -7.35 -2.37
C PRO A 54 5.97 -8.51 -1.54
N ARG A 55 6.34 -9.61 -2.18
CA ARG A 55 7.10 -10.67 -1.50
C ARG A 55 8.38 -10.07 -0.93
N LYS A 56 8.73 -10.50 0.29
CA LYS A 56 9.84 -9.90 1.04
C LYS A 56 11.17 -9.92 0.28
N GLU A 57 11.43 -11.01 -0.41
CA GLU A 57 12.64 -11.23 -1.21
C GLU A 57 12.69 -10.44 -2.52
N GLU A 58 11.55 -9.92 -2.97
CA GLU A 58 11.42 -9.11 -4.19
C GLU A 58 11.32 -7.61 -3.88
N ALA A 59 11.13 -7.25 -2.61
CA ALA A 59 10.91 -5.88 -2.20
C ALA A 59 12.13 -4.99 -2.51
N THR A 60 11.90 -3.93 -3.28
CA THR A 60 12.92 -2.92 -3.62
C THR A 60 13.12 -1.88 -2.52
N GLY A 61 12.23 -1.84 -1.54
CA GLY A 61 12.12 -0.77 -0.57
C GLY A 61 11.34 0.47 -1.06
N ARG A 62 10.86 0.45 -2.30
CA ARG A 62 10.02 1.53 -2.84
C ARG A 62 8.56 1.33 -2.46
N ALA A 63 7.83 2.44 -2.32
CA ALA A 63 6.41 2.44 -2.05
C ALA A 63 5.68 3.54 -2.82
N VAL A 64 4.41 3.33 -3.11
CA VAL A 64 3.53 4.33 -3.72
C VAL A 64 2.21 4.39 -2.99
N VAL A 65 1.80 5.60 -2.58
CA VAL A 65 0.45 5.88 -2.11
C VAL A 65 -0.42 6.18 -3.33
N ILE A 66 -1.56 5.50 -3.44
CA ILE A 66 -2.47 5.60 -4.58
C ILE A 66 -3.75 6.27 -4.11
N CYS A 67 -4.09 7.40 -4.73
CA CYS A 67 -5.31 8.16 -4.49
C CYS A 67 -6.31 7.89 -5.63
N PRO A 68 -7.37 7.10 -5.41
CA PRO A 68 -8.42 6.88 -6.42
C PRO A 68 -9.15 8.18 -6.75
N GLY A 69 -9.70 8.28 -7.96
CA GLY A 69 -10.58 9.36 -8.35
C GLY A 69 -12.04 9.10 -7.96
N GLY A 70 -12.93 9.91 -8.47
CA GLY A 70 -14.37 9.83 -8.23
C GLY A 70 -15.01 11.20 -8.02
N GLY A 71 -14.38 12.27 -8.54
CA GLY A 71 -14.94 13.63 -8.54
C GLY A 71 -15.11 14.25 -7.16
N TYR A 72 -14.43 13.74 -6.13
CA TYR A 72 -14.63 14.10 -4.73
C TYR A 72 -16.08 13.84 -4.21
N GLN A 73 -16.80 12.93 -4.85
CA GLN A 73 -18.14 12.50 -4.46
C GLN A 73 -18.20 11.04 -4.04
N HIS A 74 -17.28 10.24 -4.54
CA HIS A 74 -17.06 8.83 -4.20
C HIS A 74 -15.61 8.44 -4.50
N LEU A 75 -15.24 7.18 -4.24
CA LEU A 75 -13.93 6.66 -4.58
C LEU A 75 -14.03 5.44 -5.50
N ALA A 76 -13.33 5.50 -6.63
CA ALA A 76 -13.18 4.41 -7.58
C ALA A 76 -12.17 3.37 -7.09
N MET A 77 -12.40 2.81 -5.87
CA MET A 77 -11.43 2.02 -5.11
C MET A 77 -10.91 0.79 -5.84
N ASN A 78 -11.69 0.17 -6.73
CA ASN A 78 -11.27 -1.02 -7.45
C ASN A 78 -10.31 -0.66 -8.59
N HIS A 79 -10.83 -0.11 -9.69
CA HIS A 79 -10.09 0.09 -10.93
C HIS A 79 -9.05 1.24 -10.87
N GLU A 80 -9.19 2.19 -9.95
CA GLU A 80 -8.20 3.28 -9.73
C GLU A 80 -7.42 3.11 -8.41
N GLY A 81 -7.60 1.98 -7.73
CA GLY A 81 -6.92 1.68 -6.48
C GLY A 81 -6.39 0.26 -6.43
N TYR A 82 -7.23 -0.70 -6.03
CA TYR A 82 -6.80 -2.06 -5.71
C TYR A 82 -6.22 -2.83 -6.91
N ASP A 83 -6.74 -2.60 -8.12
CA ASP A 83 -6.30 -3.29 -9.32
C ASP A 83 -4.86 -2.92 -9.73
N TRP A 84 -4.33 -1.81 -9.22
CA TRP A 84 -2.95 -1.39 -9.42
C TRP A 84 -1.96 -2.10 -8.48
N ALA A 85 -2.43 -2.67 -7.37
CA ALA A 85 -1.54 -3.27 -6.40
C ALA A 85 -0.72 -4.45 -6.96
N PRO A 86 -1.29 -5.40 -7.74
CA PRO A 86 -0.50 -6.45 -8.37
C PRO A 86 0.57 -5.92 -9.33
N PHE A 87 0.28 -4.86 -10.08
CA PHE A 87 1.24 -4.24 -10.99
C PHE A 87 2.48 -3.74 -10.24
N PHE A 88 2.30 -2.98 -9.17
CA PHE A 88 3.41 -2.48 -8.36
C PHE A 88 4.12 -3.61 -7.59
N ASN A 89 3.37 -4.54 -7.00
CA ASN A 89 3.97 -5.64 -6.26
C ASN A 89 4.84 -6.55 -7.14
N ASN A 90 4.46 -6.75 -8.41
CA ASN A 90 5.27 -7.50 -9.38
C ASN A 90 6.59 -6.80 -9.72
N MET A 91 6.70 -5.50 -9.47
CA MET A 91 7.94 -4.71 -9.58
C MET A 91 8.67 -4.57 -8.25
N GLY A 92 8.25 -5.28 -7.20
CA GLY A 92 8.83 -5.18 -5.86
C GLY A 92 8.51 -3.87 -5.13
N ILE A 93 7.47 -3.14 -5.57
CA ILE A 93 7.04 -1.86 -4.99
C ILE A 93 5.82 -2.10 -4.11
N ALA A 94 5.82 -1.59 -2.88
CA ALA A 94 4.65 -1.62 -2.02
C ALA A 94 3.57 -0.65 -2.54
N ALA A 95 2.31 -1.13 -2.64
CA ALA A 95 1.18 -0.30 -3.02
C ALA A 95 0.31 -0.02 -1.79
N ILE A 96 0.01 1.24 -1.55
CA ILE A 96 -0.79 1.71 -0.41
C ILE A 96 -1.97 2.48 -0.96
N VAL A 97 -3.15 1.86 -0.98
CA VAL A 97 -4.36 2.48 -1.54
C VAL A 97 -5.05 3.28 -0.46
N LEU A 98 -5.18 4.58 -0.68
CA LEU A 98 -5.80 5.51 0.26
C LEU A 98 -7.31 5.62 0.00
N LYS A 99 -8.11 5.32 1.02
CA LYS A 99 -9.48 5.76 1.12
C LYS A 99 -9.49 7.09 1.88
N TYR A 100 -9.43 8.19 1.16
CA TYR A 100 -9.53 9.52 1.75
C TYR A 100 -10.99 9.93 1.94
N ARG A 101 -11.26 10.78 2.94
CA ARG A 101 -12.60 11.32 3.21
C ARG A 101 -13.03 12.32 2.14
N MET A 102 -14.33 12.39 1.91
CA MET A 102 -14.90 13.36 0.98
C MET A 102 -14.80 14.78 1.55
N PRO A 103 -14.54 15.78 0.72
CA PRO A 103 -14.36 17.16 1.19
C PRO A 103 -15.65 17.80 1.71
N HIS A 104 -16.82 17.53 1.13
CA HIS A 104 -18.09 18.18 1.45
C HIS A 104 -17.97 19.72 1.62
N GLY A 105 -17.19 20.35 0.72
CA GLY A 105 -16.92 21.79 0.74
C GLY A 105 -15.67 22.20 1.55
N ASN A 106 -15.01 21.27 2.23
CA ASN A 106 -13.76 21.50 2.96
C ASN A 106 -12.60 20.70 2.34
N CYS A 107 -11.84 21.32 1.45
CA CYS A 107 -10.73 20.65 0.75
C CYS A 107 -9.55 20.27 1.66
N ASP A 108 -9.46 20.83 2.87
CA ASP A 108 -8.42 20.45 3.83
C ASP A 108 -8.62 19.02 4.36
N VAL A 109 -9.83 18.46 4.26
CA VAL A 109 -10.15 17.11 4.72
C VAL A 109 -9.34 16.05 3.95
N PRO A 110 -9.51 15.92 2.60
CA PRO A 110 -8.74 14.92 1.84
C PRO A 110 -7.23 15.24 1.80
N VAL A 111 -6.83 16.50 1.86
CA VAL A 111 -5.42 16.90 1.91
C VAL A 111 -4.76 16.39 3.19
N ALA A 112 -5.39 16.61 4.35
CA ALA A 112 -4.89 16.09 5.62
C ALA A 112 -4.76 14.55 5.59
N ASP A 113 -5.75 13.84 5.01
CA ASP A 113 -5.71 12.39 4.90
C ASP A 113 -4.56 11.91 4.01
N ALA A 114 -4.31 12.59 2.88
CA ALA A 114 -3.23 12.22 1.97
C ALA A 114 -1.84 12.49 2.60
N GLU A 115 -1.66 13.63 3.27
CA GLU A 115 -0.45 13.92 4.04
C GLU A 115 -0.21 12.89 5.14
N GLU A 116 -1.24 12.52 5.89
CA GLU A 116 -1.13 11.54 6.97
C GLU A 116 -0.81 10.15 6.42
N ALA A 117 -1.37 9.76 5.27
CA ALA A 117 -1.02 8.51 4.62
C ALA A 117 0.47 8.45 4.27
N MET A 118 1.04 9.53 3.72
CA MET A 118 2.47 9.63 3.44
C MET A 118 3.32 9.53 4.71
N LYS A 119 2.91 10.21 5.78
CA LYS A 119 3.57 10.16 7.11
C LYS A 119 3.47 8.75 7.72
N LEU A 120 2.29 8.10 7.63
CA LEU A 120 2.07 6.75 8.13
C LEU A 120 3.00 5.72 7.46
N VAL A 121 3.13 5.77 6.12
CA VAL A 121 4.02 4.87 5.39
C VAL A 121 5.47 5.06 5.85
N ARG A 122 5.94 6.30 5.99
CA ARG A 122 7.30 6.61 6.44
C ARG A 122 7.55 6.15 7.88
N ARG A 123 6.57 6.32 8.78
CA ARG A 123 6.69 5.82 10.17
C ARG A 123 6.77 4.29 10.27
N ASN A 124 6.10 3.59 9.36
CA ASN A 124 6.09 2.13 9.31
C ASN A 124 7.12 1.53 8.34
N ALA A 125 8.02 2.34 7.79
CA ALA A 125 8.93 1.94 6.74
C ALA A 125 9.74 0.68 7.09
N ASN A 126 10.33 0.61 8.28
CA ASN A 126 11.08 -0.56 8.72
C ASN A 126 10.22 -1.82 8.83
N ALA A 127 9.01 -1.70 9.42
CA ALA A 127 8.10 -2.84 9.61
C ALA A 127 7.57 -3.37 8.27
N TRP A 128 7.45 -2.52 7.26
CA TRP A 128 6.93 -2.85 5.94
C TRP A 128 8.02 -3.10 4.89
N ASN A 129 9.28 -3.13 5.31
CA ASN A 129 10.44 -3.29 4.42
C ASN A 129 10.47 -2.21 3.31
N ILE A 130 10.21 -0.96 3.68
CA ILE A 130 10.22 0.24 2.84
C ILE A 130 11.37 1.15 3.27
N LYS A 131 11.94 1.90 2.33
CA LYS A 131 12.86 3.00 2.60
C LYS A 131 12.05 4.29 2.71
N ALA A 132 12.14 4.98 3.84
CA ALA A 132 11.31 6.15 4.14
C ALA A 132 11.48 7.31 3.14
N ASP A 133 12.62 7.38 2.48
CA ASP A 133 12.96 8.35 1.42
C ASP A 133 12.54 7.91 0.01
N GLN A 134 11.99 6.70 -0.14
CA GLN A 134 11.54 6.15 -1.42
C GLN A 134 10.02 5.90 -1.47
N VAL A 135 9.26 6.84 -0.93
CA VAL A 135 7.80 6.82 -0.91
C VAL A 135 7.26 7.92 -1.81
N GLY A 136 6.63 7.50 -2.90
CA GLY A 136 5.94 8.41 -3.83
C GLY A 136 4.42 8.42 -3.63
N ILE A 137 3.76 9.32 -4.33
CA ILE A 137 2.30 9.41 -4.39
C ILE A 137 1.84 9.52 -5.83
N MET A 138 0.71 8.91 -6.14
CA MET A 138 0.04 9.04 -7.43
C MET A 138 -1.47 9.08 -7.23
N GLY A 139 -2.20 9.42 -8.27
CA GLY A 139 -3.65 9.37 -8.24
C GLY A 139 -4.28 9.54 -9.60
N PHE A 140 -5.58 9.32 -9.64
CA PHE A 140 -6.39 9.37 -10.84
C PHE A 140 -7.45 10.46 -10.71
N SER A 141 -7.69 11.26 -11.77
CA SER A 141 -8.71 12.29 -11.77
C SER A 141 -8.66 13.18 -10.51
N ALA A 142 -9.73 13.22 -9.70
CA ALA A 142 -9.73 13.94 -8.42
C ALA A 142 -8.61 13.48 -7.46
N GLY A 143 -8.29 12.18 -7.44
CA GLY A 143 -7.15 11.66 -6.68
C GLY A 143 -5.80 12.12 -7.25
N GLY A 144 -5.70 12.33 -8.56
CA GLY A 144 -4.53 12.92 -9.20
C GLY A 144 -4.35 14.40 -8.81
N HIS A 145 -5.45 15.15 -8.76
CA HIS A 145 -5.44 16.51 -8.22
C HIS A 145 -4.98 16.53 -6.77
N LEU A 146 -5.54 15.63 -5.93
CA LEU A 146 -5.11 15.51 -4.53
C LEU A 146 -3.62 15.17 -4.41
N ALA A 147 -3.14 14.18 -5.16
CA ALA A 147 -1.74 13.78 -5.15
C ALA A 147 -0.81 14.93 -5.55
N SER A 148 -1.17 15.72 -6.57
CA SER A 148 -0.38 16.87 -7.01
C SER A 148 -0.37 18.04 -6.02
N THR A 149 -1.37 18.12 -5.14
CA THR A 149 -1.45 19.18 -4.13
C THR A 149 -0.43 18.99 -3.01
N ILE A 150 -0.02 17.74 -2.73
CA ILE A 150 0.88 17.40 -1.61
C ILE A 150 2.26 16.89 -2.05
N ALA A 151 2.52 16.78 -3.35
CA ALA A 151 3.76 16.24 -3.92
C ALA A 151 4.97 17.19 -3.77
#